data_df9b692999a14c0dd6dd8c8dba0da0c9
#
_entry.id   df9b692999a14c0dd6dd8c8dba0da0c9
#
_cell.length_a   1.000
_cell.length_b   1.000
_cell.length_c   1.000
_cell.angle_alpha   90.00
_cell.angle_beta   90.00
_cell.angle_gamma   90.00
#
_symmetry.space_group_name_H-M   'P 1'
#
loop_
_entity.id
_entity.type
_entity.pdbx_description
1 polymer ?
#
loop_
_entity_poly.entity_id
_entity_poly.type
_entity_poly.pdbx_seq_one_letter_code
_entity_poly.pdbx_strand_id
1 'polypeptide(L)'
;MTTEKTAWDVVVVGAGPAGSSAARAAVEAGAARVLLLEKAELPRYKTCGGGLIGYSRRSLPAGFEIPVRQRIDAITFTLNGQKERTRRDRAGDLLVLVNRAEFDLALAKAAVDVGVVLRTGSAVTALEQDEAGRSVLTLADGEQVLANAVVGADGSASRIGRYVGVRCAQVDLGLEAEIQVPPKVADEWANRVLVDWGPLPGSYGWVFPKGDVLTVGVINARGEGEATRKYYRDFIERLGLAEYPTVSDSGHLTRCRESGSPLSRGRVLVAGDAAGLLEPWTREGISFALRSGTLAGKSAAELAGRPEAAGDAGYTEAVEELLGDEMRAGRAMLKLFERHPGFFHRMVTMVPMAWKMFADFCRGRTSPAQLVRNPVARTLLRTLPKQAAAKVLKHDLG
;
A
#
# COMPACT_ATOMS: atom_id res chain seq x y z
N MET A 1 -27.30 -27.34 27.01
CA MET A 1 -27.68 -26.78 25.70
C MET A 1 -26.59 -25.81 25.31
N THR A 2 -25.63 -26.25 24.48
CA THR A 2 -24.63 -25.38 23.87
C THR A 2 -25.38 -24.48 22.91
N THR A 3 -25.52 -23.20 23.23
CA THR A 3 -26.03 -22.19 22.30
C THR A 3 -25.11 -22.23 21.07
N GLU A 4 -25.62 -22.71 19.95
CA GLU A 4 -24.93 -22.72 18.68
C GLU A 4 -24.52 -21.26 18.35
N LYS A 5 -23.24 -20.97 18.43
CA LYS A 5 -22.75 -19.62 18.12
C LYS A 5 -23.10 -19.32 16.68
N THR A 6 -23.98 -18.36 16.44
CA THR A 6 -24.38 -17.97 15.10
C THR A 6 -23.17 -17.41 14.34
N ALA A 7 -22.86 -18.01 13.19
CA ALA A 7 -21.73 -17.58 12.37
C ALA A 7 -21.96 -16.16 11.82
N TRP A 8 -20.87 -15.39 11.70
CA TRP A 8 -20.84 -14.16 10.91
C TRP A 8 -20.89 -14.50 9.43
N ASP A 9 -21.55 -13.67 8.64
CA ASP A 9 -21.50 -13.84 7.18
C ASP A 9 -20.08 -13.64 6.69
N VAL A 10 -19.46 -12.50 7.08
CA VAL A 10 -18.10 -12.17 6.73
C VAL A 10 -17.34 -11.72 7.98
N VAL A 11 -16.14 -12.29 8.20
CA VAL A 11 -15.17 -11.79 9.16
C VAL A 11 -13.96 -11.23 8.40
N VAL A 12 -13.63 -9.97 8.68
CA VAL A 12 -12.47 -9.29 8.12
C VAL A 12 -11.42 -9.13 9.20
N VAL A 13 -10.17 -9.51 8.92
CA VAL A 13 -9.05 -9.46 9.88
C VAL A 13 -8.10 -8.34 9.51
N GLY A 14 -8.03 -7.29 10.35
CA GLY A 14 -7.20 -6.10 10.19
C GLY A 14 -8.00 -4.88 9.72
N ALA A 15 -8.01 -3.79 10.51
CA ALA A 15 -8.71 -2.54 10.23
C ALA A 15 -7.82 -1.47 9.57
N GLY A 16 -6.91 -1.88 8.69
CA GLY A 16 -6.21 -0.98 7.78
C GLY A 16 -7.04 -0.68 6.52
N PRO A 17 -6.48 0.04 5.52
CA PRO A 17 -7.20 0.42 4.31
C PRO A 17 -7.86 -0.75 3.57
N ALA A 18 -7.19 -1.91 3.47
CA ALA A 18 -7.74 -3.11 2.84
C ALA A 18 -8.94 -3.67 3.61
N GLY A 19 -8.80 -3.82 4.93
CA GLY A 19 -9.85 -4.44 5.74
C GLY A 19 -11.06 -3.54 5.93
N SER A 20 -10.87 -2.25 6.18
CA SER A 20 -11.99 -1.30 6.28
C SER A 20 -12.77 -1.23 4.97
N SER A 21 -12.07 -1.23 3.81
CA SER A 21 -12.74 -1.28 2.50
C SER A 21 -13.44 -2.61 2.25
N ALA A 22 -12.85 -3.73 2.68
CA ALA A 22 -13.47 -5.05 2.53
C ALA A 22 -14.74 -5.19 3.38
N ALA A 23 -14.66 -4.78 4.65
CA ALA A 23 -15.81 -4.87 5.56
C ALA A 23 -16.97 -3.99 5.07
N ARG A 24 -16.68 -2.74 4.68
CA ARG A 24 -17.67 -1.83 4.09
C ARG A 24 -18.29 -2.45 2.84
N ALA A 25 -17.46 -2.90 1.89
CA ALA A 25 -17.93 -3.47 0.63
C ALA A 25 -18.75 -4.75 0.81
N ALA A 26 -18.48 -5.54 1.85
CA ALA A 26 -19.27 -6.73 2.17
C ALA A 26 -20.70 -6.35 2.61
N VAL A 27 -20.87 -5.34 3.47
CA VAL A 27 -22.20 -4.81 3.85
C VAL A 27 -22.92 -4.24 2.62
N GLU A 28 -22.24 -3.40 1.83
CA GLU A 28 -22.80 -2.79 0.61
C GLU A 28 -23.20 -3.85 -0.44
N ALA A 29 -22.56 -5.04 -0.42
CA ALA A 29 -22.90 -6.18 -1.26
C ALA A 29 -23.98 -7.12 -0.64
N GLY A 30 -24.56 -6.77 0.49
CA GLY A 30 -25.71 -7.44 1.09
C GLY A 30 -25.39 -8.44 2.20
N ALA A 31 -24.14 -8.55 2.69
CA ALA A 31 -23.85 -9.34 3.88
C ALA A 31 -24.51 -8.69 5.11
N ALA A 32 -25.34 -9.45 5.82
CA ALA A 32 -26.13 -8.92 6.95
C ALA A 32 -25.32 -8.75 8.23
N ARG A 33 -24.29 -9.62 8.43
CA ARG A 33 -23.48 -9.67 9.63
C ARG A 33 -21.99 -9.66 9.27
N VAL A 34 -21.38 -8.47 9.33
CA VAL A 34 -19.96 -8.27 9.03
C VAL A 34 -19.21 -7.86 10.29
N LEU A 35 -18.15 -8.61 10.65
CA LEU A 35 -17.27 -8.34 11.76
C LEU A 35 -15.88 -7.92 11.26
N LEU A 36 -15.39 -6.77 11.70
CA LEU A 36 -14.03 -6.28 11.46
C LEU A 36 -13.21 -6.41 12.73
N LEU A 37 -12.18 -7.26 12.71
CA LEU A 37 -11.27 -7.51 13.82
C LEU A 37 -9.98 -6.72 13.65
N GLU A 38 -9.58 -5.96 14.65
CA GLU A 38 -8.27 -5.29 14.71
C GLU A 38 -7.53 -5.68 15.99
N LYS A 39 -6.27 -6.06 15.85
CA LYS A 39 -5.44 -6.51 16.98
C LYS A 39 -5.08 -5.43 17.98
N ALA A 40 -5.02 -4.18 17.53
CA ALA A 40 -4.67 -3.02 18.35
C ALA A 40 -5.92 -2.17 18.65
N GLU A 41 -5.83 -1.33 19.66
CA GLU A 41 -6.78 -0.24 19.83
C GLU A 41 -6.55 0.84 18.75
N LEU A 42 -7.64 1.45 18.29
CA LEU A 42 -7.60 2.56 17.33
C LEU A 42 -7.79 3.91 18.05
N PRO A 43 -7.05 4.97 17.67
CA PRO A 43 -6.07 5.05 16.60
C PRO A 43 -4.74 4.38 16.94
N ARG A 44 -4.09 3.73 15.96
CA ARG A 44 -2.80 3.06 16.12
C ARG A 44 -1.73 3.58 15.18
N TYR A 45 -0.49 3.58 15.61
CA TYR A 45 0.64 3.86 14.74
C TYR A 45 0.79 2.81 13.64
N LYS A 46 1.21 3.25 12.46
CA LYS A 46 1.59 2.38 11.34
C LYS A 46 2.70 3.06 10.55
N THR A 47 3.86 2.42 10.49
CA THR A 47 5.00 2.84 9.65
C THR A 47 4.55 3.02 8.20
N CYS A 48 4.56 4.27 7.72
CA CYS A 48 4.19 4.63 6.35
C CYS A 48 4.32 6.13 6.16
N GLY A 49 4.96 6.59 5.10
CA GLY A 49 5.02 8.00 4.76
C GLY A 49 3.66 8.71 4.66
N GLY A 50 2.58 7.96 4.42
CA GLY A 50 1.21 8.50 4.41
C GLY A 50 0.87 9.30 3.16
N GLY A 51 1.61 9.13 2.06
CA GLY A 51 1.31 9.79 0.79
C GLY A 51 0.16 9.10 0.06
N LEU A 52 -0.93 9.81 -0.19
CA LEU A 52 -2.02 9.35 -1.05
C LEU A 52 -1.74 9.74 -2.49
N ILE A 53 -1.08 8.86 -3.21
CA ILE A 53 -0.73 8.99 -4.62
C ILE A 53 -1.51 7.98 -5.48
N GLY A 54 -1.37 8.07 -6.79
CA GLY A 54 -2.03 7.16 -7.72
C GLY A 54 -3.55 7.16 -7.53
N TYR A 55 -4.14 5.99 -7.57
CA TYR A 55 -5.58 5.84 -7.41
C TYR A 55 -6.09 5.93 -5.97
N SER A 56 -5.23 6.16 -4.95
CA SER A 56 -5.61 6.14 -3.54
C SER A 56 -6.83 7.01 -3.26
N ARG A 57 -6.81 8.29 -3.68
CA ARG A 57 -7.93 9.23 -3.44
C ARG A 57 -9.21 8.85 -4.17
N ARG A 58 -9.09 8.26 -5.36
CA ARG A 58 -10.25 7.85 -6.18
C ARG A 58 -10.88 6.53 -5.72
N SER A 59 -10.16 5.78 -4.91
CA SER A 59 -10.60 4.49 -4.37
C SER A 59 -11.25 4.63 -2.99
N LEU A 60 -11.34 5.84 -2.46
CA LEU A 60 -12.03 6.13 -1.22
C LEU A 60 -13.56 6.11 -1.41
N PRO A 61 -14.33 5.83 -0.37
CA PRO A 61 -15.78 5.91 -0.43
C PRO A 61 -16.27 7.30 -0.88
N ALA A 62 -17.42 7.33 -1.55
CA ALA A 62 -18.04 8.61 -1.91
C ALA A 62 -18.32 9.45 -0.66
N GLY A 63 -17.96 10.73 -0.70
CA GLY A 63 -18.12 11.65 0.44
C GLY A 63 -17.12 11.44 1.58
N PHE A 64 -16.12 10.57 1.44
CA PHE A 64 -15.12 10.36 2.48
C PHE A 64 -14.24 11.60 2.67
N GLU A 65 -14.26 12.16 3.88
CA GLU A 65 -13.41 13.27 4.25
C GLU A 65 -12.03 12.78 4.65
N ILE A 66 -11.02 13.12 3.81
CA ILE A 66 -9.63 12.72 4.05
C ILE A 66 -9.07 13.59 5.18
N PRO A 67 -8.51 13.02 6.28
CA PRO A 67 -7.81 13.78 7.32
C PRO A 67 -6.45 14.26 6.80
N VAL A 68 -6.47 15.27 5.93
CA VAL A 68 -5.28 15.81 5.26
C VAL A 68 -4.41 16.57 6.24
N ARG A 69 -3.15 16.17 6.36
CA ARG A 69 -2.11 16.89 7.12
C ARG A 69 -1.39 17.92 6.27
N GLN A 70 -1.13 17.58 5.00
CA GLN A 70 -0.43 18.48 4.09
C GLN A 70 -0.87 18.24 2.64
N ARG A 71 -1.02 19.32 1.87
CA ARG A 71 -1.23 19.30 0.42
C ARG A 71 0.07 19.58 -0.26
N ILE A 72 0.43 18.78 -1.25
CA ILE A 72 1.74 18.83 -1.91
C ILE A 72 1.58 19.23 -3.37
N ASP A 73 2.19 20.33 -3.75
CA ASP A 73 2.24 20.83 -5.14
C ASP A 73 3.66 20.80 -5.73
N ALA A 74 4.68 20.48 -4.91
CA ALA A 74 6.06 20.43 -5.34
C ALA A 74 6.76 19.16 -4.88
N ILE A 75 7.65 18.64 -5.73
CA ILE A 75 8.53 17.52 -5.41
C ILE A 75 9.98 17.93 -5.70
N THR A 76 10.82 17.81 -4.69
CA THR A 76 12.28 17.91 -4.84
C THR A 76 12.84 16.53 -5.09
N PHE A 77 13.61 16.38 -6.14
CA PHE A 77 14.32 15.15 -6.47
C PHE A 77 15.81 15.34 -6.25
N THR A 78 16.45 14.35 -5.64
CA THR A 78 17.90 14.22 -5.56
C THR A 78 18.34 12.87 -6.09
N LEU A 79 19.60 12.73 -6.44
CA LEU A 79 20.26 11.50 -6.85
C LEU A 79 21.42 11.25 -5.90
N ASN A 80 21.26 10.36 -4.94
CA ASN A 80 22.20 10.13 -3.83
C ASN A 80 22.59 11.44 -3.12
N GLY A 81 21.59 12.25 -2.81
CA GLY A 81 21.72 13.54 -2.14
C GLY A 81 22.36 14.66 -2.98
N GLN A 82 22.54 14.42 -4.28
CA GLN A 82 23.12 15.38 -5.22
C GLN A 82 22.13 15.73 -6.32
N LYS A 83 22.51 16.67 -7.21
CA LYS A 83 21.71 17.07 -8.39
C LYS A 83 20.29 17.45 -8.03
N GLU A 84 20.12 18.17 -6.94
CA GLU A 84 18.81 18.63 -6.46
C GLU A 84 18.06 19.43 -7.52
N ARG A 85 16.80 19.09 -7.73
CA ARG A 85 15.87 19.79 -8.62
C ARG A 85 14.47 19.71 -8.05
N THR A 86 13.84 20.88 -7.88
CA THR A 86 12.43 20.98 -7.47
C THR A 86 11.54 21.21 -8.68
N ARG A 87 10.48 20.43 -8.77
CA ARG A 87 9.41 20.59 -9.75
C ARG A 87 8.12 20.93 -9.00
N ARG A 88 7.50 22.03 -9.39
CA ARG A 88 6.20 22.48 -8.87
C ARG A 88 5.15 22.38 -9.96
N ASP A 89 3.96 21.93 -9.61
CA ASP A 89 2.84 21.90 -10.54
C ASP A 89 1.79 22.93 -10.11
N ARG A 90 1.54 23.89 -11.00
CA ARG A 90 0.56 24.96 -10.77
C ARG A 90 -0.89 24.52 -10.99
N ALA A 91 -1.11 23.32 -11.50
CA ALA A 91 -2.45 22.78 -11.75
C ALA A 91 -3.14 22.20 -10.50
N GLY A 92 -2.54 22.39 -9.32
CA GLY A 92 -3.06 21.93 -8.03
C GLY A 92 -2.27 20.78 -7.41
N ASP A 93 -2.82 20.17 -6.36
CA ASP A 93 -2.13 19.15 -5.56
C ASP A 93 -1.68 17.97 -6.40
N LEU A 94 -0.42 17.58 -6.27
CA LEU A 94 0.12 16.32 -6.80
C LEU A 94 -0.35 15.15 -5.95
N LEU A 95 -0.25 15.30 -4.63
CA LEU A 95 -0.68 14.31 -3.64
C LEU A 95 -1.07 15.01 -2.34
N VAL A 96 -1.67 14.25 -1.42
CA VAL A 96 -1.91 14.70 -0.06
C VAL A 96 -1.25 13.76 0.92
N LEU A 97 -0.80 14.28 2.05
CA LEU A 97 -0.21 13.52 3.14
C LEU A 97 -1.21 13.38 4.28
N VAL A 98 -1.25 12.19 4.86
CA VAL A 98 -2.10 11.85 6.00
C VAL A 98 -1.27 11.24 7.12
N ASN A 99 -1.75 11.38 8.35
CA ASN A 99 -1.31 10.53 9.44
C ASN A 99 -2.08 9.21 9.38
N ARG A 100 -1.36 8.07 9.34
CA ARG A 100 -1.98 6.75 9.20
C ARG A 100 -2.90 6.38 10.36
N ALA A 101 -2.60 6.84 11.57
CA ALA A 101 -3.46 6.58 12.72
C ALA A 101 -4.84 7.20 12.54
N GLU A 102 -4.89 8.44 12.06
CA GLU A 102 -6.16 9.16 11.79
C GLU A 102 -6.86 8.65 10.54
N PHE A 103 -6.11 8.39 9.49
CA PHE A 103 -6.66 7.90 8.21
C PHE A 103 -7.28 6.51 8.37
N ASP A 104 -6.57 5.58 9.04
CA ASP A 104 -7.05 4.23 9.25
C ASP A 104 -8.30 4.24 10.18
N LEU A 105 -8.30 5.08 11.23
CA LEU A 105 -9.48 5.28 12.09
C LEU A 105 -10.68 5.83 11.32
N ALA A 106 -10.46 6.81 10.45
CA ALA A 106 -11.53 7.39 9.63
C ALA A 106 -12.15 6.34 8.68
N LEU A 107 -11.32 5.51 8.05
CA LEU A 107 -11.78 4.40 7.21
C LEU A 107 -12.56 3.34 8.01
N ALA A 108 -12.09 3.00 9.21
CA ALA A 108 -12.79 2.05 10.08
C ALA A 108 -14.15 2.61 10.54
N LYS A 109 -14.21 3.90 10.89
CA LYS A 109 -15.49 4.57 11.21
C LYS A 109 -16.45 4.56 10.02
N ALA A 110 -15.96 4.89 8.80
CA ALA A 110 -16.78 4.84 7.60
C ALA A 110 -17.33 3.42 7.28
N ALA A 111 -16.64 2.37 7.74
CA ALA A 111 -17.17 1.00 7.67
C ALA A 111 -18.25 0.76 8.76
N VAL A 112 -18.05 1.24 9.98
CA VAL A 112 -19.04 1.16 11.06
C VAL A 112 -20.32 1.90 10.70
N ASP A 113 -20.24 3.05 10.08
CA ASP A 113 -21.38 3.88 9.67
C ASP A 113 -22.34 3.16 8.70
N VAL A 114 -21.86 2.14 7.97
CA VAL A 114 -22.72 1.31 7.10
C VAL A 114 -23.18 -0.01 7.76
N GLY A 115 -22.85 -0.23 9.04
CA GLY A 115 -23.34 -1.38 9.82
C GLY A 115 -22.29 -2.46 10.11
N VAL A 116 -21.00 -2.22 9.83
CA VAL A 116 -19.93 -3.14 10.23
C VAL A 116 -19.75 -3.12 11.76
N VAL A 117 -19.68 -4.29 12.37
CA VAL A 117 -19.28 -4.42 13.78
C VAL A 117 -17.77 -4.42 13.88
N LEU A 118 -17.18 -3.39 14.50
CA LEU A 118 -15.75 -3.29 14.76
C LEU A 118 -15.39 -3.79 16.15
N ARG A 119 -14.38 -4.67 16.24
CA ARG A 119 -13.78 -5.10 17.52
C ARG A 119 -12.28 -4.85 17.48
N THR A 120 -11.81 -3.94 18.32
CA THR A 120 -10.39 -3.64 18.57
C THR A 120 -9.83 -4.55 19.66
N GLY A 121 -8.52 -4.55 19.88
CA GLY A 121 -7.86 -5.42 20.86
C GLY A 121 -8.00 -6.92 20.55
N SER A 122 -8.45 -7.30 19.34
CA SER A 122 -8.90 -8.65 18.97
C SER A 122 -7.95 -9.30 17.97
N ALA A 123 -6.80 -9.79 18.45
CA ALA A 123 -5.79 -10.44 17.60
C ALA A 123 -6.20 -11.87 17.24
N VAL A 124 -6.27 -12.18 15.95
CA VAL A 124 -6.47 -13.56 15.46
C VAL A 124 -5.16 -14.33 15.55
N THR A 125 -5.18 -15.48 16.25
CA THR A 125 -4.01 -16.33 16.48
C THR A 125 -4.02 -17.62 15.64
N ALA A 126 -5.21 -18.13 15.29
CA ALA A 126 -5.38 -19.29 14.44
C ALA A 126 -6.61 -19.15 13.54
N LEU A 127 -6.59 -19.89 12.43
CA LEU A 127 -7.71 -20.03 11.50
C LEU A 127 -7.76 -21.50 11.07
N GLU A 128 -8.89 -22.13 11.27
CA GLU A 128 -9.18 -23.50 10.91
C GLU A 128 -10.54 -23.59 10.22
N GLN A 129 -10.90 -24.76 9.69
CA GLN A 129 -12.24 -25.04 9.19
C GLN A 129 -12.93 -26.09 10.04
N ASP A 130 -14.21 -25.90 10.33
CA ASP A 130 -15.04 -26.91 10.98
C ASP A 130 -15.52 -27.98 9.96
N GLU A 131 -16.21 -29.01 10.46
CA GLU A 131 -16.77 -30.10 9.63
C GLU A 131 -17.79 -29.62 8.59
N ALA A 132 -18.43 -28.47 8.84
CA ALA A 132 -19.36 -27.84 7.92
C ALA A 132 -18.69 -26.90 6.90
N GLY A 133 -17.34 -26.81 6.90
CA GLY A 133 -16.57 -25.94 6.01
C GLY A 133 -16.61 -24.46 6.38
N ARG A 134 -17.13 -24.10 7.56
CA ARG A 134 -17.08 -22.73 8.07
C ARG A 134 -15.71 -22.45 8.66
N SER A 135 -15.27 -21.19 8.59
CA SER A 135 -14.02 -20.76 9.19
C SER A 135 -14.19 -20.51 10.69
N VAL A 136 -13.26 -21.08 11.47
CA VAL A 136 -13.14 -20.87 12.93
C VAL A 136 -11.90 -20.05 13.18
N LEU A 137 -12.08 -18.79 13.60
CA LEU A 137 -10.99 -17.90 13.98
C LEU A 137 -10.83 -17.94 15.50
N THR A 138 -9.61 -18.26 15.97
CA THR A 138 -9.30 -18.20 17.40
C THR A 138 -8.61 -16.86 17.71
N LEU A 139 -9.13 -16.13 18.68
CA LEU A 139 -8.56 -14.88 19.17
C LEU A 139 -7.50 -15.12 20.25
N ALA A 140 -6.74 -14.10 20.60
CA ALA A 140 -5.66 -14.20 21.58
C ALA A 140 -6.16 -14.54 23.02
N ASP A 141 -7.39 -14.19 23.35
CA ASP A 141 -8.07 -14.51 24.60
C ASP A 141 -8.70 -15.91 24.64
N GLY A 142 -8.58 -16.66 23.54
CA GLY A 142 -9.16 -18.00 23.38
C GLY A 142 -10.60 -18.02 22.86
N GLU A 143 -11.23 -16.85 22.66
CA GLU A 143 -12.55 -16.79 22.03
C GLU A 143 -12.49 -17.33 20.60
N GLN A 144 -13.50 -18.09 20.19
CA GLN A 144 -13.68 -18.56 18.83
C GLN A 144 -14.81 -17.80 18.14
N VAL A 145 -14.49 -17.31 16.93
CA VAL A 145 -15.42 -16.61 16.04
C VAL A 145 -15.66 -17.47 14.80
N LEU A 146 -16.94 -17.76 14.52
CA LEU A 146 -17.37 -18.52 13.34
C LEU A 146 -17.70 -17.57 12.19
N ALA A 147 -17.25 -17.91 10.96
CA ALA A 147 -17.48 -17.13 9.76
C ALA A 147 -17.82 -18.01 8.55
N ASN A 148 -18.78 -17.57 7.74
CA ASN A 148 -19.09 -18.19 6.46
C ASN A 148 -18.05 -17.87 5.40
N ALA A 149 -17.49 -16.64 5.44
CA ALA A 149 -16.35 -16.23 4.61
C ALA A 149 -15.38 -15.35 5.42
N VAL A 150 -14.08 -15.36 5.07
CA VAL A 150 -13.05 -14.58 5.76
C VAL A 150 -12.27 -13.76 4.75
N VAL A 151 -11.97 -12.49 5.11
CA VAL A 151 -11.02 -11.65 4.39
C VAL A 151 -9.81 -11.36 5.29
N GLY A 152 -8.64 -11.87 4.91
CA GLY A 152 -7.36 -11.52 5.53
C GLY A 152 -6.82 -10.21 5.00
N ALA A 153 -6.77 -9.18 5.85
CA ALA A 153 -6.21 -7.86 5.59
C ALA A 153 -5.23 -7.43 6.70
N ASP A 154 -4.57 -8.42 7.29
CA ASP A 154 -3.73 -8.33 8.49
C ASP A 154 -2.27 -7.92 8.20
N GLY A 155 -2.04 -7.29 7.04
CA GLY A 155 -0.80 -6.62 6.67
C GLY A 155 0.31 -7.57 6.20
N SER A 156 1.52 -7.03 6.01
CA SER A 156 2.65 -7.74 5.40
C SER A 156 3.16 -8.95 6.19
N ALA A 157 2.88 -9.05 7.49
CA ALA A 157 3.20 -10.21 8.34
C ALA A 157 2.02 -11.20 8.46
N SER A 158 1.06 -11.14 7.57
CA SER A 158 -0.23 -11.83 7.58
C SER A 158 -0.16 -13.30 8.01
N ARG A 159 -1.01 -13.66 8.96
CA ARG A 159 -1.32 -15.06 9.30
C ARG A 159 -2.26 -15.67 8.29
N ILE A 160 -3.27 -14.89 7.88
CA ILE A 160 -4.25 -15.35 6.90
C ILE A 160 -3.60 -15.54 5.54
N GLY A 161 -2.66 -14.65 5.14
CA GLY A 161 -1.85 -14.85 3.93
C GLY A 161 -1.03 -16.14 3.95
N ARG A 162 -0.45 -16.51 5.09
CA ARG A 162 0.24 -17.80 5.25
C ARG A 162 -0.73 -18.98 5.16
N TYR A 163 -1.91 -18.89 5.76
CA TYR A 163 -2.95 -19.93 5.65
C TYR A 163 -3.38 -20.14 4.20
N VAL A 164 -3.56 -19.06 3.44
CA VAL A 164 -3.90 -19.13 2.00
C VAL A 164 -2.73 -19.65 1.16
N GLY A 165 -1.50 -19.49 1.62
CA GLY A 165 -0.29 -19.92 0.91
C GLY A 165 0.30 -18.83 0.01
N VAL A 166 0.15 -17.54 0.37
CA VAL A 166 0.71 -16.40 -0.36
C VAL A 166 2.23 -16.50 -0.44
N ARG A 167 2.77 -16.41 -1.65
CA ARG A 167 4.21 -16.36 -1.94
C ARG A 167 4.59 -15.00 -2.49
N CYS A 168 5.76 -14.49 -2.07
CA CYS A 168 6.26 -13.17 -2.44
C CYS A 168 7.61 -13.26 -3.15
N ALA A 169 7.71 -12.63 -4.32
CA ALA A 169 8.93 -12.55 -5.13
C ALA A 169 9.83 -11.38 -4.72
N GLN A 170 9.25 -10.30 -4.16
CA GLN A 170 9.98 -9.12 -3.72
C GLN A 170 9.62 -8.85 -2.26
N VAL A 171 10.65 -8.59 -1.46
CA VAL A 171 10.51 -8.15 -0.06
C VAL A 171 11.49 -7.00 0.14
N ASP A 172 10.96 -5.84 0.55
CA ASP A 172 11.77 -4.66 0.83
C ASP A 172 11.69 -4.30 2.31
N LEU A 173 12.75 -3.66 2.81
CA LEU A 173 12.85 -3.08 4.15
C LEU A 173 12.74 -1.58 4.04
N GLY A 174 11.67 -1.01 4.59
CA GLY A 174 11.54 0.41 4.86
C GLY A 174 11.97 0.73 6.28
N LEU A 175 12.79 1.76 6.46
CA LEU A 175 13.13 2.38 7.74
C LEU A 175 12.60 3.80 7.73
N GLU A 176 11.98 4.23 8.83
CA GLU A 176 11.28 5.50 8.91
C GLU A 176 11.39 6.12 10.30
N ALA A 177 11.74 7.42 10.38
CA ALA A 177 11.62 8.24 11.56
C ALA A 177 10.53 9.30 11.39
N GLU A 178 9.83 9.59 12.47
CA GLU A 178 9.07 10.82 12.63
C GLU A 178 9.89 11.79 13.46
N ILE A 179 10.32 12.89 12.85
CA ILE A 179 11.23 13.88 13.43
C ILE A 179 10.45 15.15 13.73
N GLN A 180 10.41 15.54 15.00
CA GLN A 180 9.78 16.78 15.44
C GLN A 180 10.68 17.96 15.09
N VAL A 181 10.16 18.94 14.38
CA VAL A 181 10.93 20.11 13.94
C VAL A 181 10.30 21.43 14.40
N PRO A 182 11.10 22.48 14.59
CA PRO A 182 10.59 23.80 14.94
C PRO A 182 9.80 24.43 13.77
N PRO A 183 8.89 25.39 14.03
CA PRO A 183 8.04 26.00 13.01
C PRO A 183 8.80 26.51 11.79
N LYS A 184 9.95 27.13 11.96
CA LYS A 184 10.78 27.61 10.86
C LYS A 184 11.15 26.49 9.88
N VAL A 185 11.57 25.34 10.39
CA VAL A 185 11.93 24.16 9.56
C VAL A 185 10.68 23.56 8.92
N ALA A 186 9.58 23.47 9.67
CA ALA A 186 8.29 23.03 9.14
C ALA A 186 7.83 23.86 7.95
N ASP A 187 7.97 25.19 8.03
CA ASP A 187 7.62 26.14 6.95
C ASP A 187 8.51 25.95 5.71
N GLU A 188 9.80 25.65 5.88
CA GLU A 188 10.72 25.35 4.77
C GLU A 188 10.30 24.10 4.00
N TRP A 189 9.67 23.13 4.66
CA TRP A 189 9.16 21.89 4.07
C TRP A 189 7.70 21.97 3.59
N ALA A 190 7.00 23.06 3.89
CA ALA A 190 5.58 23.20 3.56
C ALA A 190 5.30 23.02 2.05
N ASN A 191 4.23 22.26 1.75
CA ASN A 191 3.74 21.95 0.38
C ASN A 191 4.72 21.21 -0.53
N ARG A 192 5.83 20.71 0.00
CA ARG A 192 6.91 20.09 -0.74
C ARG A 192 7.32 18.74 -0.11
N VAL A 193 7.47 17.72 -0.93
CA VAL A 193 8.12 16.47 -0.53
C VAL A 193 9.50 16.36 -1.19
N LEU A 194 10.38 15.57 -0.60
CA LEU A 194 11.64 15.19 -1.23
C LEU A 194 11.62 13.69 -1.52
N VAL A 195 12.13 13.32 -2.69
CA VAL A 195 12.43 11.95 -3.10
C VAL A 195 13.90 11.89 -3.52
N ASP A 196 14.69 11.13 -2.76
CA ASP A 196 16.10 10.85 -3.11
C ASP A 196 16.18 9.49 -3.81
N TRP A 197 16.64 9.48 -5.06
CA TRP A 197 17.03 8.24 -5.71
C TRP A 197 18.33 7.75 -5.05
N GLY A 198 18.20 6.70 -4.23
CA GLY A 198 19.25 6.30 -3.29
C GLY A 198 20.50 5.69 -3.89
N PRO A 199 21.52 5.45 -3.07
CA PRO A 199 22.81 4.90 -3.50
C PRO A 199 22.78 3.40 -3.83
N LEU A 200 21.76 2.68 -3.35
CA LEU A 200 21.61 1.25 -3.55
C LEU A 200 20.66 0.97 -4.73
N PRO A 201 20.87 -0.09 -5.51
CA PRO A 201 19.98 -0.42 -6.62
C PRO A 201 18.52 -0.52 -6.20
N GLY A 202 17.64 0.25 -6.84
CA GLY A 202 16.21 0.25 -6.53
C GLY A 202 15.79 0.93 -5.22
N SER A 203 16.76 1.47 -4.46
CA SER A 203 16.46 2.20 -3.22
C SER A 203 16.01 3.64 -3.49
N TYR A 204 15.24 4.18 -2.58
CA TYR A 204 14.96 5.61 -2.51
C TYR A 204 14.71 6.05 -1.05
N GLY A 205 14.90 7.36 -0.80
CA GLY A 205 14.54 8.02 0.44
C GLY A 205 13.44 9.04 0.21
N TRP A 206 12.76 9.41 1.30
CA TRP A 206 11.71 10.42 1.25
C TRP A 206 11.73 11.33 2.49
N VAL A 207 11.24 12.56 2.29
CA VAL A 207 10.83 13.46 3.38
C VAL A 207 9.41 13.93 3.10
N PHE A 208 8.49 13.61 4.02
CA PHE A 208 7.08 13.95 3.92
C PHE A 208 6.65 14.80 5.12
N PRO A 209 6.39 16.10 4.92
CA PRO A 209 6.00 16.99 6.00
C PRO A 209 4.54 16.75 6.44
N LYS A 210 4.32 16.74 7.75
CA LYS A 210 2.99 16.58 8.37
C LYS A 210 2.75 17.66 9.46
N GLY A 211 2.97 18.92 9.11
CA GLY A 211 3.00 20.03 10.05
C GLY A 211 4.38 20.14 10.69
N ASP A 212 4.42 20.08 12.01
CA ASP A 212 5.64 20.14 12.84
C ASP A 212 6.41 18.81 12.93
N VAL A 213 5.96 17.77 12.23
CA VAL A 213 6.62 16.48 12.11
C VAL A 213 7.01 16.22 10.66
N LEU A 214 8.27 15.81 10.45
CA LEU A 214 8.74 15.28 9.17
C LEU A 214 8.84 13.75 9.25
N THR A 215 8.13 13.05 8.38
CA THR A 215 8.34 11.62 8.19
C THR A 215 9.49 11.43 7.21
N VAL A 216 10.62 10.93 7.70
CA VAL A 216 11.84 10.72 6.94
C VAL A 216 12.13 9.23 6.86
N GLY A 217 12.29 8.69 5.66
CA GLY A 217 12.56 7.27 5.54
C GLY A 217 13.36 6.91 4.31
N VAL A 218 13.79 5.66 4.28
CA VAL A 218 14.42 5.01 3.13
C VAL A 218 13.85 3.62 2.94
N ILE A 219 13.88 3.12 1.71
CA ILE A 219 13.46 1.75 1.40
C ILE A 219 14.45 1.10 0.44
N ASN A 220 14.72 -0.19 0.68
CA ASN A 220 15.60 -1.00 -0.14
C ASN A 220 15.24 -2.49 -0.05
N ALA A 221 15.79 -3.29 -0.96
CA ALA A 221 15.61 -4.73 -0.96
C ALA A 221 16.03 -5.38 0.38
N ARG A 222 15.22 -6.34 0.86
CA ARG A 222 15.56 -7.14 2.03
C ARG A 222 16.84 -7.95 1.76
N GLY A 223 17.73 -8.01 2.74
CA GLY A 223 19.05 -8.66 2.63
C GLY A 223 20.19 -7.65 2.71
N GLU A 224 19.92 -6.40 2.36
CA GLU A 224 20.86 -5.27 2.42
C GLU A 224 20.67 -4.42 3.68
N GLY A 225 20.32 -5.05 4.83
CA GLY A 225 19.87 -4.35 6.04
C GLY A 225 20.92 -3.38 6.62
N GLU A 226 22.22 -3.75 6.60
CA GLU A 226 23.29 -2.87 7.08
C GLU A 226 23.49 -1.66 6.15
N ALA A 227 23.56 -1.89 4.84
CA ALA A 227 23.65 -0.83 3.85
C ALA A 227 22.43 0.10 3.88
N THR A 228 21.23 -0.46 4.09
CA THR A 228 20.00 0.31 4.23
C THR A 228 20.02 1.18 5.49
N ARG A 229 20.49 0.65 6.64
CA ARG A 229 20.66 1.44 7.87
C ARG A 229 21.71 2.54 7.72
N LYS A 230 22.80 2.25 7.02
CA LYS A 230 23.81 3.28 6.71
C LYS A 230 23.19 4.38 5.86
N TYR A 231 22.49 4.04 4.77
CA TYR A 231 21.80 5.01 3.92
C TYR A 231 20.81 5.86 4.71
N TYR A 232 20.03 5.24 5.60
CA TYR A 232 19.05 5.92 6.45
C TYR A 232 19.71 6.97 7.36
N ARG A 233 20.79 6.63 8.07
CA ARG A 233 21.52 7.57 8.92
C ARG A 233 22.15 8.70 8.11
N ASP A 234 22.90 8.35 7.05
CA ASP A 234 23.56 9.33 6.17
C ASP A 234 22.53 10.28 5.54
N PHE A 235 21.31 9.80 5.24
CA PHE A 235 20.24 10.60 4.68
C PHE A 235 19.71 11.63 5.67
N ILE A 236 19.42 11.23 6.90
CA ILE A 236 18.97 12.13 7.98
C ILE A 236 20.07 13.18 8.33
N GLU A 237 21.32 12.75 8.45
CA GLU A 237 22.46 13.63 8.72
C GLU A 237 22.66 14.68 7.63
N ARG A 238 22.61 14.25 6.36
CA ARG A 238 22.78 15.12 5.19
C ARG A 238 21.68 16.18 5.08
N LEU A 239 20.49 15.87 5.53
CA LEU A 239 19.35 16.80 5.59
C LEU A 239 19.43 17.78 6.77
N GLY A 240 20.43 17.64 7.67
CA GLY A 240 20.54 18.43 8.90
C GLY A 240 19.42 18.13 9.89
N LEU A 241 18.81 16.94 9.82
CA LEU A 241 17.67 16.57 10.67
C LEU A 241 18.07 15.74 11.90
N ALA A 242 19.34 15.31 11.98
CA ALA A 242 19.84 14.49 13.10
C ALA A 242 19.87 15.24 14.45
N GLU A 243 19.85 16.57 14.42
CA GLU A 243 19.84 17.41 15.63
C GLU A 243 18.45 17.54 16.28
N TYR A 244 17.38 17.16 15.56
CA TYR A 244 16.01 17.28 16.05
C TYR A 244 15.52 15.99 16.71
N PRO A 245 14.60 16.09 17.69
CA PRO A 245 14.06 14.92 18.38
C PRO A 245 13.33 13.96 17.44
N THR A 246 13.69 12.68 17.51
CA THR A 246 12.94 11.60 16.86
C THR A 246 11.83 11.13 17.80
N VAL A 247 10.57 11.31 17.41
CA VAL A 247 9.40 10.92 18.21
C VAL A 247 8.96 9.49 17.92
N SER A 248 9.34 8.94 16.76
CA SER A 248 9.13 7.54 16.40
C SER A 248 10.24 7.09 15.46
N ASP A 249 10.76 5.87 15.65
CA ASP A 249 11.70 5.19 14.74
C ASP A 249 11.22 3.76 14.55
N SER A 250 11.02 3.37 13.32
CA SER A 250 10.39 2.08 13.01
C SER A 250 10.86 1.50 11.69
N GLY A 251 10.73 0.16 11.59
CA GLY A 251 10.99 -0.56 10.36
C GLY A 251 9.78 -1.38 9.91
N HIS A 252 9.57 -1.46 8.61
CA HIS A 252 8.50 -2.25 8.03
C HIS A 252 8.96 -3.03 6.81
N LEU A 253 8.50 -4.28 6.70
CA LEU A 253 8.70 -5.08 5.50
C LEU A 253 7.51 -4.93 4.56
N THR A 254 7.76 -4.49 3.34
CA THR A 254 6.78 -4.54 2.25
C THR A 254 6.98 -5.80 1.40
N ARG A 255 5.91 -6.27 0.78
CA ARG A 255 5.94 -7.55 0.06
C ARG A 255 5.14 -7.46 -1.24
N CYS A 256 5.76 -7.87 -2.36
CA CYS A 256 5.03 -8.06 -3.62
C CYS A 256 4.93 -9.55 -3.94
N ARG A 257 3.71 -10.01 -4.21
CA ARG A 257 3.43 -11.43 -4.52
C ARG A 257 4.10 -11.89 -5.80
N GLU A 258 4.36 -13.19 -5.88
CA GLU A 258 4.72 -13.86 -7.13
C GLU A 258 3.51 -13.89 -8.09
N SER A 259 3.81 -13.95 -9.38
CA SER A 259 2.76 -14.26 -10.38
C SER A 259 2.19 -15.65 -10.10
N GLY A 260 0.86 -15.77 -10.10
CA GLY A 260 0.19 -17.03 -9.78
C GLY A 260 0.22 -17.43 -8.29
N SER A 261 0.68 -16.56 -7.38
CA SER A 261 0.51 -16.78 -5.94
C SER A 261 -0.98 -16.80 -5.59
N PRO A 262 -1.48 -17.71 -4.74
CA PRO A 262 -2.90 -17.77 -4.41
C PRO A 262 -3.37 -16.51 -3.70
N LEU A 263 -4.62 -16.12 -3.98
CA LEU A 263 -5.35 -15.02 -3.34
C LEU A 263 -6.50 -15.52 -2.48
N SER A 264 -6.76 -16.82 -2.56
CA SER A 264 -7.83 -17.48 -1.83
C SER A 264 -7.46 -18.93 -1.48
N ARG A 265 -8.11 -19.44 -0.44
CA ARG A 265 -8.14 -20.87 -0.11
C ARG A 265 -9.54 -21.20 0.43
N GLY A 266 -10.34 -21.88 -0.39
CA GLY A 266 -11.76 -22.05 -0.11
C GLY A 266 -12.45 -20.69 0.04
N ARG A 267 -13.11 -20.48 1.16
CA ARG A 267 -13.87 -19.24 1.47
C ARG A 267 -13.04 -18.18 2.23
N VAL A 268 -11.73 -18.34 2.23
CA VAL A 268 -10.77 -17.40 2.83
C VAL A 268 -10.04 -16.65 1.72
N LEU A 269 -10.25 -15.35 1.65
CA LEU A 269 -9.65 -14.42 0.68
C LEU A 269 -8.59 -13.56 1.37
N VAL A 270 -7.62 -13.03 0.63
CA VAL A 270 -6.62 -12.09 1.17
C VAL A 270 -6.51 -10.83 0.31
N ALA A 271 -6.33 -9.67 0.94
CA ALA A 271 -6.28 -8.37 0.28
C ALA A 271 -5.12 -7.49 0.79
N GLY A 272 -4.74 -6.48 0.02
CA GLY A 272 -3.66 -5.56 0.34
C GLY A 272 -2.33 -6.26 0.61
N ASP A 273 -1.58 -5.79 1.60
CA ASP A 273 -0.27 -6.34 1.97
C ASP A 273 -0.34 -7.81 2.38
N ALA A 274 -1.47 -8.27 2.94
CA ALA A 274 -1.67 -9.68 3.30
C ALA A 274 -1.64 -10.61 2.08
N ALA A 275 -2.04 -10.09 0.92
CA ALA A 275 -1.98 -10.75 -0.38
C ALA A 275 -0.68 -10.45 -1.15
N GLY A 276 0.21 -9.62 -0.62
CA GLY A 276 1.37 -9.11 -1.33
C GLY A 276 1.00 -8.19 -2.51
N LEU A 277 -0.11 -7.47 -2.40
CA LEU A 277 -0.58 -6.53 -3.40
C LEU A 277 -0.02 -5.14 -3.10
N LEU A 278 1.03 -4.77 -3.82
CA LEU A 278 1.79 -3.53 -3.68
C LEU A 278 2.36 -3.15 -5.05
N GLU A 279 2.41 -1.87 -5.37
CA GLU A 279 3.09 -1.42 -6.59
C GLU A 279 4.61 -1.63 -6.44
N PRO A 280 5.25 -2.46 -7.29
CA PRO A 280 6.61 -2.94 -7.02
C PRO A 280 7.70 -1.86 -7.05
N TRP A 281 7.55 -0.80 -7.87
CA TRP A 281 8.57 0.24 -8.04
C TRP A 281 8.45 1.34 -6.98
N THR A 282 7.27 1.93 -6.85
CA THR A 282 7.05 3.06 -5.92
C THR A 282 6.76 2.61 -4.49
N ARG A 283 6.49 1.31 -4.29
CA ARG A 283 6.02 0.70 -3.04
C ARG A 283 4.72 1.35 -2.53
N GLU A 284 3.92 1.90 -3.44
CA GLU A 284 2.58 2.39 -3.13
C GLU A 284 1.65 1.22 -2.85
N GLY A 285 1.07 1.19 -1.65
CA GLY A 285 0.21 0.10 -1.18
C GLY A 285 -1.22 0.52 -0.84
N ILE A 286 -1.47 1.82 -0.59
CA ILE A 286 -2.77 2.27 -0.11
C ILE A 286 -3.85 2.09 -1.18
N SER A 287 -3.60 2.46 -2.44
CA SER A 287 -4.57 2.26 -3.51
C SER A 287 -4.82 0.78 -3.80
N PHE A 288 -3.77 -0.03 -3.76
CA PHE A 288 -3.88 -1.48 -3.92
C PHE A 288 -4.70 -2.11 -2.79
N ALA A 289 -4.47 -1.66 -1.56
CA ALA A 289 -5.22 -2.09 -0.39
C ALA A 289 -6.71 -1.74 -0.49
N LEU A 290 -7.04 -0.49 -0.80
CA LEU A 290 -8.43 -0.04 -0.96
C LEU A 290 -9.16 -0.81 -2.07
N ARG A 291 -8.53 -0.94 -3.24
CA ARG A 291 -9.11 -1.58 -4.43
C ARG A 291 -9.28 -3.08 -4.24
N SER A 292 -8.26 -3.79 -3.78
CA SER A 292 -8.34 -5.23 -3.51
C SER A 292 -9.26 -5.55 -2.34
N GLY A 293 -9.27 -4.70 -1.31
CA GLY A 293 -10.19 -4.82 -0.18
C GLY A 293 -11.64 -4.75 -0.64
N THR A 294 -11.98 -3.77 -1.47
CA THR A 294 -13.34 -3.63 -2.03
C THR A 294 -13.76 -4.87 -2.83
N LEU A 295 -12.86 -5.43 -3.65
CA LEU A 295 -13.14 -6.67 -4.37
C LEU A 295 -13.33 -7.85 -3.41
N ALA A 296 -12.42 -8.01 -2.44
CA ALA A 296 -12.49 -9.09 -1.46
C ALA A 296 -13.79 -9.07 -0.64
N GLY A 297 -14.24 -7.86 -0.24
CA GLY A 297 -15.49 -7.70 0.49
C GLY A 297 -16.72 -8.14 -0.32
N LYS A 298 -16.80 -7.73 -1.60
CA LYS A 298 -17.88 -8.14 -2.50
C LYS A 298 -17.91 -9.65 -2.70
N SER A 299 -16.75 -10.25 -3.02
CA SER A 299 -16.65 -11.70 -3.21
C SER A 299 -16.93 -12.48 -1.93
N ALA A 300 -16.50 -11.98 -0.76
CA ALA A 300 -16.80 -12.60 0.52
C ALA A 300 -18.30 -12.58 0.85
N ALA A 301 -19.01 -11.49 0.55
CA ALA A 301 -20.45 -11.41 0.70
C ALA A 301 -21.17 -12.41 -0.21
N GLU A 302 -20.75 -12.53 -1.46
CA GLU A 302 -21.29 -13.52 -2.40
C GLU A 302 -21.05 -14.96 -1.91
N LEU A 303 -19.84 -15.28 -1.45
CA LEU A 303 -19.52 -16.58 -0.86
C LEU A 303 -20.39 -16.87 0.38
N ALA A 304 -20.59 -15.89 1.25
CA ALA A 304 -21.42 -16.04 2.45
C ALA A 304 -22.87 -16.36 2.12
N GLY A 305 -23.41 -15.76 1.08
CA GLY A 305 -24.79 -15.98 0.60
C GLY A 305 -25.01 -17.29 -0.15
N ARG A 306 -23.94 -18.01 -0.53
CA ARG A 306 -24.01 -19.26 -1.30
C ARG A 306 -23.19 -20.36 -0.62
N PRO A 307 -23.74 -21.07 0.39
CA PRO A 307 -23.02 -22.11 1.12
C PRO A 307 -22.43 -23.20 0.24
N GLU A 308 -23.12 -23.56 -0.85
CA GLU A 308 -22.70 -24.59 -1.82
C GLU A 308 -21.65 -24.11 -2.84
N ALA A 309 -21.34 -22.79 -2.89
CA ALA A 309 -20.38 -22.27 -3.87
C ALA A 309 -18.96 -22.74 -3.54
N ALA A 310 -18.34 -23.41 -4.50
CA ALA A 310 -16.92 -23.74 -4.46
C ALA A 310 -16.10 -22.57 -5.07
N GLY A 311 -14.86 -22.43 -4.61
CA GLY A 311 -13.94 -21.43 -5.17
C GLY A 311 -14.00 -20.09 -4.45
N ASP A 312 -13.59 -19.01 -5.14
CA ASP A 312 -13.38 -17.67 -4.61
C ASP A 312 -14.35 -16.61 -5.20
N ALA A 313 -15.45 -17.04 -5.79
CA ALA A 313 -16.43 -16.17 -6.47
C ALA A 313 -15.79 -15.24 -7.52
N GLY A 314 -14.77 -15.72 -8.26
CA GLY A 314 -14.07 -14.92 -9.28
C GLY A 314 -13.14 -13.85 -8.72
N TYR A 315 -12.85 -13.87 -7.43
CA TYR A 315 -11.99 -12.87 -6.78
C TYR A 315 -10.59 -12.79 -7.39
N THR A 316 -9.96 -13.95 -7.61
CA THR A 316 -8.61 -14.00 -8.18
C THR A 316 -8.55 -13.37 -9.57
N GLU A 317 -9.52 -13.68 -10.44
CA GLU A 317 -9.62 -13.09 -11.78
C GLU A 317 -9.83 -11.58 -11.71
N ALA A 318 -10.75 -11.12 -10.86
CA ALA A 318 -11.03 -9.69 -10.68
C ALA A 318 -9.81 -8.91 -10.17
N VAL A 319 -9.00 -9.48 -9.28
CA VAL A 319 -7.75 -8.86 -8.82
C VAL A 319 -6.70 -8.85 -9.94
N GLU A 320 -6.54 -9.93 -10.70
CA GLU A 320 -5.59 -9.95 -11.83
C GLU A 320 -5.99 -8.96 -12.92
N GLU A 321 -7.26 -8.83 -13.23
CA GLU A 321 -7.77 -7.83 -14.18
C GLU A 321 -7.52 -6.39 -13.68
N LEU A 322 -7.77 -6.12 -12.40
CA LEU A 322 -7.67 -4.78 -11.83
C LEU A 322 -6.23 -4.34 -11.57
N LEU A 323 -5.35 -5.24 -11.09
CA LEU A 323 -4.03 -4.90 -10.55
C LEU A 323 -2.87 -5.61 -11.26
N GLY A 324 -3.13 -6.69 -11.99
CA GLY A 324 -2.09 -7.53 -12.59
C GLY A 324 -1.17 -6.76 -13.54
N ASP A 325 -1.75 -5.95 -14.43
CA ASP A 325 -0.99 -5.11 -15.37
C ASP A 325 -0.14 -4.06 -14.63
N GLU A 326 -0.68 -3.45 -13.57
CA GLU A 326 0.07 -2.47 -12.78
C GLU A 326 1.26 -3.12 -12.06
N MET A 327 1.08 -4.31 -11.50
CA MET A 327 2.17 -5.06 -10.87
C MET A 327 3.22 -5.51 -11.89
N ARG A 328 2.83 -5.92 -13.09
CA ARG A 328 3.78 -6.28 -14.18
C ARG A 328 4.59 -5.06 -14.62
N ALA A 329 3.91 -3.94 -14.87
CA ALA A 329 4.56 -2.68 -15.26
C ALA A 329 5.50 -2.16 -14.16
N GLY A 330 5.07 -2.20 -12.90
CA GLY A 330 5.89 -1.79 -11.75
C GLY A 330 7.17 -2.62 -11.61
N ARG A 331 7.09 -3.95 -11.78
CA ARG A 331 8.29 -4.82 -11.80
C ARG A 331 9.25 -4.46 -12.93
N ALA A 332 8.72 -4.19 -14.12
CA ALA A 332 9.54 -3.78 -15.26
C ALA A 332 10.22 -2.42 -15.01
N MET A 333 9.47 -1.46 -14.46
CA MET A 333 9.99 -0.13 -14.11
C MET A 333 11.05 -0.20 -13.00
N LEU A 334 10.85 -1.04 -11.97
CA LEU A 334 11.84 -1.24 -10.92
C LEU A 334 13.15 -1.77 -11.48
N LYS A 335 13.12 -2.84 -12.29
CA LYS A 335 14.32 -3.39 -12.94
C LYS A 335 15.07 -2.37 -13.80
N LEU A 336 14.33 -1.47 -14.45
CA LEU A 336 14.93 -0.40 -15.26
C LEU A 336 15.53 0.69 -14.36
N PHE A 337 14.82 1.07 -13.30
CA PHE A 337 15.25 2.04 -12.32
C PHE A 337 16.52 1.61 -11.58
N GLU A 338 16.61 0.35 -11.16
CA GLU A 338 17.82 -0.23 -10.54
C GLU A 338 19.10 -0.03 -11.36
N ARG A 339 18.96 -0.09 -12.68
CA ARG A 339 20.10 0.03 -13.61
C ARG A 339 20.37 1.47 -14.04
N HIS A 340 19.34 2.31 -14.06
CA HIS A 340 19.42 3.64 -14.67
C HIS A 340 18.74 4.73 -13.83
N PRO A 341 19.02 4.87 -12.51
CA PRO A 341 18.36 5.88 -11.68
C PRO A 341 18.61 7.31 -12.17
N GLY A 342 19.80 7.60 -12.70
CA GLY A 342 20.13 8.90 -13.29
C GLY A 342 19.31 9.24 -14.54
N PHE A 343 18.85 8.25 -15.31
CA PHE A 343 17.93 8.47 -16.41
C PHE A 343 16.56 8.94 -15.90
N PHE A 344 16.00 8.24 -14.91
CA PHE A 344 14.73 8.63 -14.29
C PHE A 344 14.81 10.03 -13.69
N HIS A 345 15.89 10.32 -12.95
CA HIS A 345 16.13 11.63 -12.39
C HIS A 345 16.08 12.71 -13.49
N ARG A 346 16.83 12.54 -14.57
CA ARG A 346 16.84 13.49 -15.68
C ARG A 346 15.48 13.62 -16.36
N MET A 347 14.76 12.53 -16.58
CA MET A 347 13.44 12.55 -17.21
C MET A 347 12.46 13.39 -16.38
N VAL A 348 12.28 13.08 -15.11
CA VAL A 348 11.28 13.80 -14.28
C VAL A 348 11.67 15.24 -13.98
N THR A 349 12.98 15.56 -13.95
CA THR A 349 13.45 16.90 -13.59
C THR A 349 13.62 17.84 -14.78
N MET A 350 13.97 17.33 -15.98
CA MET A 350 14.36 18.15 -17.12
C MET A 350 13.42 18.05 -18.32
N VAL A 351 12.66 16.95 -18.46
CA VAL A 351 11.77 16.73 -19.60
C VAL A 351 10.34 17.09 -19.23
N PRO A 352 9.74 18.17 -19.79
CA PRO A 352 8.40 18.63 -19.40
C PRO A 352 7.32 17.56 -19.57
N MET A 353 7.38 16.76 -20.63
CA MET A 353 6.41 15.70 -20.89
C MET A 353 6.53 14.55 -19.84
N ALA A 354 7.75 14.15 -19.47
CA ALA A 354 7.95 13.13 -18.45
C ALA A 354 7.50 13.62 -17.08
N TRP A 355 7.74 14.90 -16.75
CA TRP A 355 7.17 15.53 -15.56
C TRP A 355 5.64 15.49 -15.56
N LYS A 356 5.01 15.90 -16.67
CA LYS A 356 3.54 15.86 -16.79
C LYS A 356 3.01 14.46 -16.53
N MET A 357 3.63 13.44 -17.13
CA MET A 357 3.24 12.05 -16.95
C MET A 357 3.39 11.59 -15.50
N PHE A 358 4.48 11.99 -14.83
CA PHE A 358 4.70 11.70 -13.42
C PHE A 358 3.68 12.43 -12.52
N ALA A 359 3.38 13.70 -12.80
CA ALA A 359 2.36 14.47 -12.10
C ALA A 359 0.94 13.85 -12.28
N ASP A 360 0.61 13.39 -13.48
CA ASP A 360 -0.65 12.70 -13.76
C ASP A 360 -0.73 11.34 -13.02
N PHE A 361 0.40 10.63 -12.88
CA PHE A 361 0.49 9.44 -12.03
C PHE A 361 0.24 9.79 -10.56
N CYS A 362 0.92 10.79 -10.01
CA CYS A 362 0.72 11.23 -8.61
C CYS A 362 -0.76 11.56 -8.34
N ARG A 363 -1.47 12.15 -9.28
CA ARG A 363 -2.89 12.49 -9.18
C ARG A 363 -3.85 11.33 -9.43
N GLY A 364 -3.35 10.17 -9.80
CA GLY A 364 -4.18 9.01 -10.18
C GLY A 364 -4.96 9.22 -11.48
N ARG A 365 -4.42 10.02 -12.41
CA ARG A 365 -4.97 10.17 -13.77
C ARG A 365 -4.46 9.10 -14.72
N THR A 366 -3.36 8.48 -14.36
CA THR A 366 -2.74 7.38 -15.09
C THR A 366 -2.10 6.40 -14.13
N SER A 367 -1.81 5.17 -14.60
CA SER A 367 -1.10 4.13 -13.84
C SER A 367 0.25 3.79 -14.48
N PRO A 368 1.15 3.08 -13.77
CA PRO A 368 2.37 2.56 -14.37
C PRO A 368 2.13 1.75 -15.63
N ALA A 369 1.08 0.91 -15.67
CA ALA A 369 0.71 0.12 -16.84
C ALA A 369 0.33 1.01 -18.04
N GLN A 370 -0.47 2.04 -17.82
CA GLN A 370 -0.85 2.99 -18.87
C GLN A 370 0.35 3.81 -19.34
N LEU A 371 1.25 4.21 -18.43
CA LEU A 371 2.47 4.93 -18.77
C LEU A 371 3.37 4.10 -19.70
N VAL A 372 3.60 2.84 -19.39
CA VAL A 372 4.46 1.96 -20.22
C VAL A 372 3.83 1.68 -21.60
N ARG A 373 2.50 1.67 -21.70
CA ARG A 373 1.77 1.54 -22.97
C ARG A 373 1.75 2.82 -23.80
N ASN A 374 2.00 3.98 -23.18
CA ASN A 374 1.96 5.29 -23.85
C ASN A 374 3.07 5.40 -24.91
N PRO A 375 2.77 5.73 -26.18
CA PRO A 375 3.77 5.84 -27.26
C PRO A 375 4.89 6.83 -26.95
N VAL A 376 4.58 7.94 -26.31
CA VAL A 376 5.57 8.97 -25.93
C VAL A 376 6.50 8.42 -24.85
N ALA A 377 5.98 7.78 -23.82
CA ALA A 377 6.81 7.14 -22.78
C ALA A 377 7.72 6.07 -23.40
N ARG A 378 7.20 5.25 -24.31
CA ARG A 378 8.00 4.24 -25.05
C ARG A 378 9.10 4.88 -25.89
N THR A 379 8.84 6.02 -26.51
CA THR A 379 9.86 6.77 -27.26
C THR A 379 10.95 7.31 -26.32
N LEU A 380 10.59 7.88 -25.18
CA LEU A 380 11.54 8.31 -24.15
C LEU A 380 12.39 7.14 -23.61
N LEU A 381 11.76 5.98 -23.34
CA LEU A 381 12.46 4.78 -22.91
C LEU A 381 13.45 4.23 -23.97
N ARG A 382 13.17 4.43 -25.26
CA ARG A 382 14.10 4.04 -26.35
C ARG A 382 15.36 4.88 -26.41
N THR A 383 15.45 6.01 -25.73
CA THR A 383 16.70 6.79 -25.60
C THR A 383 17.70 6.14 -24.64
N LEU A 384 17.30 5.12 -23.90
CA LEU A 384 18.19 4.25 -23.12
C LEU A 384 19.05 3.37 -24.05
N PRO A 385 20.19 2.84 -23.59
CA PRO A 385 20.96 1.86 -24.34
C PRO A 385 20.09 0.71 -24.84
N LYS A 386 20.22 0.35 -26.13
CA LYS A 386 19.31 -0.58 -26.85
C LYS A 386 19.03 -1.89 -26.11
N GLN A 387 20.00 -2.44 -25.37
CA GLN A 387 19.82 -3.68 -24.59
C GLN A 387 18.90 -3.53 -23.37
N ALA A 388 18.85 -2.34 -22.76
CA ALA A 388 17.99 -2.07 -21.60
C ALA A 388 16.53 -1.83 -22.01
N ALA A 389 16.32 -1.07 -23.09
CA ALA A 389 14.97 -0.77 -23.59
C ALA A 389 14.27 -2.01 -24.19
N ALA A 390 14.99 -2.86 -24.93
CA ALA A 390 14.43 -4.02 -25.61
C ALA A 390 13.89 -5.08 -24.62
N LYS A 391 14.53 -5.24 -23.47
CA LYS A 391 14.14 -6.26 -22.49
C LYS A 391 12.86 -5.89 -21.73
N VAL A 392 12.66 -4.60 -21.44
CA VAL A 392 11.45 -4.08 -20.79
C VAL A 392 10.25 -4.03 -21.74
N LEU A 393 10.52 -3.71 -23.02
CA LEU A 393 9.45 -3.55 -24.02
C LEU A 393 9.00 -4.86 -24.68
N LYS A 394 9.78 -5.94 -24.59
CA LYS A 394 9.50 -7.23 -25.23
C LYS A 394 9.03 -8.36 -24.29
N HIS A 395 9.44 -8.38 -23.03
CA HIS A 395 9.26 -9.56 -22.18
C HIS A 395 8.25 -9.44 -21.05
N ASP A 396 7.88 -8.21 -20.64
CA ASP A 396 7.02 -8.01 -19.47
C ASP A 396 5.63 -7.42 -19.80
N LEU A 397 5.31 -7.25 -21.07
CA LEU A 397 4.04 -6.67 -21.56
C LEU A 397 3.29 -7.55 -22.57
N GLY A 398 3.73 -8.79 -22.78
CA GLY A 398 3.06 -9.80 -23.60
C GLY A 398 2.22 -10.75 -22.78
#